data_d3db38ca5736c479dc6969a95ec4aa95
#
_entry.id   d3db38ca5736c479dc6969a95ec4aa95
#
_cell.length_a   1.000
_cell.length_b   1.000
_cell.length_c   1.000
_cell.angle_alpha   90.00
_cell.angle_beta   90.00
_cell.angle_gamma   90.00
#
_symmetry.space_group_name_H-M   'P 1'
#
loop_
_entity.id
_entity.type
_entity.pdbx_description
1 polymer ?
#
loop_
_entity_poly.entity_id
_entity_poly.type
_entity_poly.pdbx_seq_one_letter_code
_entity_poly.pdbx_strand_id
1 'polypeptide(L)'
;EFISNLTHITDDMVKDGASEREALLKFKEFIGDDPVLVAHNSQFDTGFISACAKRQGIEIKYSSIDTVPMSQIMLPELEKHKLNYVAEHFGLGDFQHHRGCDDAEVLAGIFIRLSKMLMEQYPLILITVDMLNSLLANENQVLAKPTYHQIIIVRNNTGLKNLYRLISDSNLKYFK
;
A
#
# COMPACT_ATOMS: atom_id res chain seq x y z
N GLU A 1 -21.51 -13.12 -0.58
CA GLU A 1 -21.86 -12.73 -1.97
C GLU A 1 -20.99 -11.57 -2.48
N PHE A 2 -20.89 -10.42 -1.78
CA PHE A 2 -20.04 -9.29 -2.20
C PHE A 2 -18.55 -9.66 -2.29
N ILE A 3 -18.01 -10.29 -1.26
CA ILE A 3 -16.59 -10.70 -1.21
C ILE A 3 -16.30 -11.76 -2.29
N SER A 4 -17.16 -12.74 -2.46
CA SER A 4 -16.98 -13.79 -3.46
C SER A 4 -17.03 -13.23 -4.89
N ASN A 5 -17.87 -12.22 -5.14
CA ASN A 5 -17.91 -11.52 -6.43
C ASN A 5 -16.65 -10.67 -6.68
N LEU A 6 -16.07 -10.11 -5.63
CA LEU A 6 -14.87 -9.27 -5.73
C LEU A 6 -13.59 -10.11 -5.90
N THR A 7 -13.44 -11.16 -5.10
CA THR A 7 -12.20 -11.95 -5.02
C THR A 7 -12.25 -13.24 -5.83
N HIS A 8 -13.41 -13.64 -6.32
CA HIS A 8 -13.70 -14.95 -6.91
C HIS A 8 -13.42 -16.13 -5.99
N ILE A 9 -13.32 -15.89 -4.68
CA ILE A 9 -13.17 -16.93 -3.65
C ILE A 9 -14.56 -17.31 -3.15
N THR A 10 -14.96 -18.55 -3.35
CA THR A 10 -16.25 -19.09 -2.91
C THR A 10 -16.14 -19.82 -1.58
N ASP A 11 -17.27 -20.00 -0.90
CA ASP A 11 -17.32 -20.76 0.36
C ASP A 11 -16.82 -22.21 0.19
N ASP A 12 -17.08 -22.82 -0.96
CA ASP A 12 -16.58 -24.16 -1.27
C ASP A 12 -15.05 -24.20 -1.39
N MET A 13 -14.43 -23.15 -1.92
CA MET A 13 -12.97 -23.08 -2.04
C MET A 13 -12.26 -22.95 -0.69
N VAL A 14 -12.91 -22.37 0.32
CA VAL A 14 -12.33 -22.18 1.66
C VAL A 14 -12.73 -23.27 2.64
N LYS A 15 -13.67 -24.13 2.28
CA LYS A 15 -14.21 -25.18 3.16
C LYS A 15 -13.13 -26.11 3.72
N ASP A 16 -12.18 -26.48 2.87
CA ASP A 16 -11.04 -27.34 3.23
C ASP A 16 -9.74 -26.54 3.37
N GLY A 17 -9.85 -25.22 3.52
CA GLY A 17 -8.73 -24.30 3.69
C GLY A 17 -7.99 -24.51 5.01
N ALA A 18 -6.70 -24.17 5.03
CA ALA A 18 -5.91 -24.18 6.25
C ALA A 18 -6.50 -23.21 7.29
N SER A 19 -6.40 -23.56 8.57
CA SER A 19 -6.73 -22.64 9.65
C SER A 19 -5.81 -21.41 9.62
N GLU A 20 -6.26 -20.27 10.20
CA GLU A 20 -5.45 -19.05 10.29
C GLU A 20 -4.07 -19.32 10.88
N ARG A 21 -4.00 -20.15 11.92
CA ARG A 21 -2.73 -20.54 12.54
C ARG A 21 -1.81 -21.33 11.59
N GLU A 22 -2.36 -22.32 10.91
CA GLU A 22 -1.60 -23.12 9.94
C GLU A 22 -1.12 -22.29 8.76
N ALA A 23 -1.96 -21.39 8.25
CA ALA A 23 -1.59 -20.48 7.18
C ALA A 23 -0.44 -19.54 7.59
N LEU A 24 -0.50 -18.99 8.82
CA LEU A 24 0.57 -18.13 9.34
C LEU A 24 1.89 -18.89 9.57
N LEU A 25 1.83 -20.13 10.03
CA LEU A 25 3.04 -20.96 10.21
C LEU A 25 3.68 -21.31 8.86
N LYS A 26 2.89 -21.68 7.86
CA LYS A 26 3.37 -21.89 6.49
C LYS A 26 3.92 -20.62 5.88
N PHE A 27 3.25 -19.47 6.10
CA PHE A 27 3.75 -18.18 5.65
C PHE A 27 5.10 -17.85 6.29
N LYS A 28 5.24 -18.02 7.60
CA LYS A 28 6.49 -17.80 8.32
C LYS A 28 7.63 -18.70 7.79
N GLU A 29 7.32 -19.97 7.54
CA GLU A 29 8.28 -20.91 6.93
C GLU A 29 8.68 -20.48 5.51
N PHE A 30 7.71 -20.06 4.71
CA PHE A 30 7.91 -19.61 3.33
C PHE A 30 8.80 -18.38 3.23
N ILE A 31 8.57 -17.37 4.09
CA ILE A 31 9.34 -16.13 4.06
C ILE A 31 10.75 -16.27 4.65
N GLY A 32 10.99 -17.31 5.49
CA GLY A 32 12.29 -17.57 6.12
C GLY A 32 12.68 -16.54 7.18
N ASP A 33 13.98 -16.46 7.43
CA ASP A 33 14.56 -15.54 8.40
C ASP A 33 14.91 -14.21 7.73
N ASP A 34 14.61 -13.10 8.43
CA ASP A 34 14.91 -11.72 8.02
C ASP A 34 14.38 -11.33 6.60
N PRO A 35 13.10 -11.61 6.29
CA PRO A 35 12.54 -11.35 4.98
C PRO A 35 12.27 -9.86 4.77
N VAL A 36 12.34 -9.44 3.49
CA VAL A 36 11.82 -8.15 3.05
C VAL A 36 10.54 -8.37 2.26
N LEU A 37 9.41 -7.97 2.84
CA LEU A 37 8.11 -8.04 2.18
C LEU A 37 7.91 -6.81 1.30
N VAL A 38 7.45 -7.01 0.08
CA VAL A 38 7.11 -5.92 -0.83
C VAL A 38 5.60 -5.94 -1.06
N ALA A 39 4.96 -4.79 -0.86
CA ALA A 39 3.53 -4.66 -1.09
C ALA A 39 3.18 -3.29 -1.69
N HIS A 40 1.98 -3.18 -2.22
CA HIS A 40 1.43 -1.93 -2.74
C HIS A 40 0.38 -1.40 -1.78
N ASN A 41 0.71 -0.36 -1.01
CA ASN A 41 0.04 0.06 0.22
C ASN A 41 0.32 -0.94 1.36
N SER A 42 1.59 -1.15 1.63
CA SER A 42 2.12 -2.20 2.52
C SER A 42 1.51 -2.22 3.91
N GLN A 43 1.06 -1.07 4.42
CA GLN A 43 0.43 -0.96 5.73
C GLN A 43 -0.84 -1.81 5.85
N PHE A 44 -1.56 -2.01 4.73
CA PHE A 44 -2.74 -2.86 4.71
C PHE A 44 -2.36 -4.33 4.94
N ASP A 45 -1.44 -4.86 4.15
CA ASP A 45 -1.04 -6.28 4.21
C ASP A 45 -0.28 -6.60 5.51
N THR A 46 0.69 -5.77 5.86
CA THR A 46 1.49 -5.93 7.09
C THR A 46 0.65 -5.77 8.34
N GLY A 47 -0.33 -4.86 8.32
CA GLY A 47 -1.30 -4.68 9.40
C GLY A 47 -2.15 -5.93 9.61
N PHE A 48 -2.61 -6.54 8.53
CA PHE A 48 -3.39 -7.77 8.58
C PHE A 48 -2.55 -8.95 9.11
N ILE A 49 -1.34 -9.15 8.58
CA ILE A 49 -0.40 -10.19 9.05
C ILE A 49 -0.12 -10.01 10.55
N SER A 50 0.19 -8.79 10.98
CA SER A 50 0.51 -8.48 12.37
C SER A 50 -0.67 -8.73 13.31
N ALA A 51 -1.89 -8.37 12.89
CA ALA A 51 -3.10 -8.62 13.67
C ALA A 51 -3.40 -10.11 13.84
N CYS A 52 -3.28 -10.88 12.75
CA CYS A 52 -3.46 -12.33 12.77
C CYS A 52 -2.37 -13.02 13.63
N ALA A 53 -1.12 -12.64 13.44
CA ALA A 53 0.01 -13.19 14.20
C ALA A 53 -0.15 -12.92 15.71
N LYS A 54 -0.52 -11.70 16.08
CA LYS A 54 -0.82 -11.34 17.47
C LYS A 54 -1.94 -12.17 18.07
N ARG A 55 -3.03 -12.38 17.32
CA ARG A 55 -4.18 -13.19 17.76
C ARG A 55 -3.81 -14.66 17.99
N GLN A 56 -2.90 -15.18 17.18
CA GLN A 56 -2.43 -16.58 17.25
C GLN A 56 -1.21 -16.77 18.17
N GLY A 57 -0.66 -15.70 18.75
CA GLY A 57 0.55 -15.75 19.58
C GLY A 57 1.79 -16.21 18.78
N ILE A 58 1.87 -15.86 17.51
CA ILE A 58 2.99 -16.19 16.61
C ILE A 58 3.81 -14.92 16.40
N GLU A 59 5.11 -14.99 16.64
CA GLU A 59 6.02 -13.90 16.29
C GLU A 59 6.50 -14.05 14.84
N ILE A 60 6.25 -13.03 14.02
CA ILE A 60 6.74 -12.93 12.64
C ILE A 60 7.53 -11.62 12.53
N LYS A 61 8.81 -11.71 12.20
CA LYS A 61 9.69 -10.55 11.98
C LYS A 61 9.91 -10.38 10.50
N TYR A 62 9.82 -9.14 10.02
CA TYR A 62 10.08 -8.77 8.63
C TYR A 62 10.35 -7.27 8.53
N SER A 63 11.07 -6.89 7.48
CA SER A 63 11.07 -5.52 6.96
C SER A 63 10.06 -5.42 5.81
N SER A 64 9.58 -4.22 5.51
CA SER A 64 8.67 -4.04 4.38
C SER A 64 9.04 -2.85 3.52
N ILE A 65 8.76 -2.95 2.22
CA ILE A 65 8.87 -1.88 1.24
C ILE A 65 7.48 -1.63 0.66
N ASP A 66 7.09 -0.35 0.59
CA ASP A 66 5.85 0.09 -0.03
C ASP A 66 6.12 0.64 -1.43
N THR A 67 5.50 0.05 -2.45
CA THR A 67 5.67 0.50 -3.82
C THR A 67 4.81 1.72 -4.18
N VAL A 68 3.84 2.13 -3.37
CA VAL A 68 3.05 3.35 -3.60
C VAL A 68 3.94 4.60 -3.50
N PRO A 69 4.59 4.88 -2.35
CA PRO A 69 5.48 6.03 -2.27
C PRO A 69 6.66 5.92 -3.26
N MET A 70 7.16 4.70 -3.51
CA MET A 70 8.20 4.48 -4.50
C MET A 70 7.76 4.89 -5.91
N SER A 71 6.53 4.53 -6.31
CA SER A 71 5.96 4.95 -7.59
C SER A 71 5.69 6.45 -7.65
N GLN A 72 5.27 7.09 -6.56
CA GLN A 72 5.05 8.53 -6.49
C GLN A 72 6.34 9.33 -6.73
N ILE A 73 7.46 8.84 -6.23
CA ILE A 73 8.76 9.48 -6.42
C ILE A 73 9.32 9.24 -7.83
N MET A 74 9.22 7.99 -8.31
CA MET A 74 9.83 7.59 -9.58
C MET A 74 8.98 7.94 -10.80
N LEU A 75 7.67 8.14 -10.63
CA LEU A 75 6.70 8.43 -11.70
C LEU A 75 5.82 9.64 -11.29
N PRO A 76 6.42 10.82 -11.04
CA PRO A 76 5.69 11.99 -10.57
C PRO A 76 4.65 12.51 -11.57
N GLU A 77 4.74 12.09 -12.85
CA GLU A 77 3.80 12.45 -13.91
C GLU A 77 2.48 11.66 -13.85
N LEU A 78 2.43 10.54 -13.08
CA LEU A 78 1.20 9.79 -12.93
C LEU A 78 0.24 10.47 -11.95
N GLU A 79 -1.00 10.69 -12.38
CA GLU A 79 -2.04 11.25 -11.52
C GLU A 79 -2.52 10.26 -10.44
N LYS A 80 -2.37 8.95 -10.68
CA LYS A 80 -2.85 7.88 -9.80
C LYS A 80 -1.82 6.78 -9.68
N HIS A 81 -1.54 6.39 -8.43
CA HIS A 81 -0.56 5.36 -8.10
C HIS A 81 -1.20 4.09 -7.54
N LYS A 82 -2.40 3.71 -8.01
CA LYS A 82 -2.99 2.40 -7.72
C LYS A 82 -2.28 1.35 -8.57
N LEU A 83 -2.27 0.10 -8.10
CA LEU A 83 -1.56 -1.01 -8.73
C LEU A 83 -1.82 -1.11 -10.25
N ASN A 84 -3.09 -1.02 -10.65
CA ASN A 84 -3.49 -1.10 -12.06
C ASN A 84 -2.92 0.04 -12.93
N TYR A 85 -2.91 1.28 -12.43
CA TYR A 85 -2.37 2.42 -13.19
C TYR A 85 -0.85 2.33 -13.37
N VAL A 86 -0.15 1.88 -12.31
CA VAL A 86 1.30 1.67 -12.39
C VAL A 86 1.62 0.47 -13.28
N ALA A 87 0.83 -0.60 -13.24
CA ALA A 87 0.95 -1.74 -14.14
C ALA A 87 0.75 -1.35 -15.60
N GLU A 88 -0.30 -0.58 -15.89
CA GLU A 88 -0.58 -0.05 -17.23
C GLU A 88 0.56 0.82 -17.75
N HIS A 89 1.07 1.74 -16.92
CA HIS A 89 2.23 2.57 -17.28
C HIS A 89 3.45 1.74 -17.69
N PHE A 90 3.69 0.63 -17.03
CA PHE A 90 4.79 -0.28 -17.35
C PHE A 90 4.48 -1.34 -18.41
N GLY A 91 3.28 -1.35 -18.96
CA GLY A 91 2.86 -2.33 -19.97
C GLY A 91 2.86 -3.76 -19.46
N LEU A 92 2.48 -3.96 -18.18
CA LEU A 92 2.46 -5.29 -17.55
C LEU A 92 1.25 -6.16 -17.92
N GLY A 93 0.40 -5.68 -18.84
CA GLY A 93 -0.72 -6.41 -19.40
C GLY A 93 -1.99 -6.35 -18.54
N ASP A 94 -3.05 -6.95 -19.08
CA ASP A 94 -4.32 -7.14 -18.35
C ASP A 94 -4.16 -8.32 -17.39
N PHE A 95 -4.41 -8.08 -16.11
CA PHE A 95 -4.43 -9.11 -15.07
C PHE A 95 -5.77 -9.07 -14.34
N GLN A 96 -6.19 -10.23 -13.83
CA GLN A 96 -7.41 -10.30 -13.03
C GLN A 96 -7.16 -9.70 -11.65
N HIS A 97 -7.61 -8.45 -11.47
CA HIS A 97 -7.56 -7.79 -10.16
C HIS A 97 -8.26 -8.63 -9.09
N HIS A 98 -7.73 -8.54 -7.86
CA HIS A 98 -8.28 -9.20 -6.67
C HIS A 98 -8.05 -10.72 -6.59
N ARG A 99 -7.14 -11.25 -7.42
CA ARG A 99 -6.53 -12.56 -7.18
C ARG A 99 -5.12 -12.36 -6.65
N GLY A 100 -4.88 -12.73 -5.39
CA GLY A 100 -3.62 -12.43 -4.70
C GLY A 100 -2.35 -12.88 -5.43
N CYS A 101 -2.40 -13.99 -6.19
CA CYS A 101 -1.24 -14.44 -6.99
C CYS A 101 -0.99 -13.51 -8.18
N ASP A 102 -2.03 -13.13 -8.91
CA ASP A 102 -1.93 -12.28 -10.10
C ASP A 102 -1.48 -10.87 -9.69
N ASP A 103 -2.05 -10.32 -8.62
CA ASP A 103 -1.63 -9.04 -8.04
C ASP A 103 -0.17 -9.07 -7.57
N ALA A 104 0.28 -10.18 -6.97
CA ALA A 104 1.65 -10.35 -6.51
C ALA A 104 2.65 -10.44 -7.66
N GLU A 105 2.31 -11.12 -8.77
CA GLU A 105 3.14 -11.22 -9.97
C GLU A 105 3.32 -9.84 -10.63
N VAL A 106 2.23 -9.12 -10.80
CA VAL A 106 2.25 -7.75 -11.34
C VAL A 106 3.04 -6.82 -10.42
N LEU A 107 2.84 -6.91 -9.11
CA LEU A 107 3.60 -6.15 -8.13
C LEU A 107 5.11 -6.43 -8.22
N ALA A 108 5.51 -7.68 -8.37
CA ALA A 108 6.92 -8.03 -8.58
C ALA A 108 7.49 -7.36 -9.83
N GLY A 109 6.75 -7.37 -10.94
CA GLY A 109 7.10 -6.67 -12.17
C GLY A 109 7.25 -5.16 -11.99
N ILE A 110 6.35 -4.53 -11.25
CA ILE A 110 6.41 -3.10 -10.89
C ILE A 110 7.65 -2.82 -10.04
N PHE A 111 7.86 -3.58 -8.97
CA PHE A 111 8.97 -3.39 -8.05
C PHE A 111 10.32 -3.49 -8.76
N ILE A 112 10.50 -4.46 -9.65
CA ILE A 112 11.72 -4.62 -10.44
C ILE A 112 11.99 -3.38 -11.31
N ARG A 113 10.95 -2.82 -11.95
CA ARG A 113 11.08 -1.64 -12.81
C ARG A 113 11.40 -0.38 -12.00
N LEU A 114 10.67 -0.15 -10.93
CA LEU A 114 10.93 0.97 -10.02
C LEU A 114 12.33 0.89 -9.41
N SER A 115 12.78 -0.32 -9.03
CA SER A 115 14.13 -0.53 -8.50
C SER A 115 15.21 -0.25 -9.53
N LYS A 116 15.02 -0.62 -10.79
CA LYS A 116 15.94 -0.27 -11.90
C LYS A 116 16.03 1.23 -12.09
N MET A 117 14.89 1.93 -12.16
CA MET A 117 14.86 3.39 -12.28
C MET A 117 15.60 4.06 -11.10
N LEU A 118 15.38 3.56 -9.88
CA LEU A 118 16.06 4.08 -8.70
C LEU A 118 17.58 3.86 -8.78
N MET A 119 18.04 2.69 -9.22
CA MET A 119 19.46 2.39 -9.39
C MET A 119 20.10 3.23 -10.51
N GLU A 120 19.38 3.52 -11.58
CA GLU A 120 19.82 4.40 -12.66
C GLU A 120 19.97 5.84 -12.19
N GLN A 121 19.04 6.31 -11.34
CA GLN A 121 19.09 7.65 -10.76
C GLN A 121 20.21 7.80 -9.72
N TYR A 122 20.53 6.73 -8.99
CA TYR A 122 21.53 6.73 -7.90
C TYR A 122 22.59 5.60 -8.09
N PRO A 123 23.39 5.64 -9.16
CA PRO A 123 24.23 4.49 -9.58
C PRO A 123 25.38 4.15 -8.64
N LEU A 124 25.74 5.01 -7.71
CA LEU A 124 26.86 4.83 -6.78
C LEU A 124 26.44 4.49 -5.34
N ILE A 125 25.16 4.31 -5.10
CA ILE A 125 24.62 4.08 -3.76
C ILE A 125 24.18 2.62 -3.63
N LEU A 126 24.77 1.91 -2.67
CA LEU A 126 24.19 0.64 -2.20
C LEU A 126 22.92 0.95 -1.42
N ILE A 127 21.77 0.72 -2.04
CA ILE A 127 20.47 1.01 -1.44
C ILE A 127 20.08 -0.15 -0.54
N THR A 128 20.12 0.06 0.77
CA THR A 128 19.56 -0.87 1.76
C THR A 128 18.07 -0.59 1.95
N VAL A 129 17.34 -1.56 2.54
CA VAL A 129 15.91 -1.39 2.87
C VAL A 129 15.67 -0.19 3.77
N ASP A 130 16.53 0.02 4.76
CA ASP A 130 16.43 1.16 5.70
C ASP A 130 16.68 2.50 5.00
N MET A 131 17.67 2.56 4.09
CA MET A 131 17.92 3.76 3.29
C MET A 131 16.76 4.06 2.35
N LEU A 132 16.21 3.03 1.68
CA LEU A 132 15.05 3.17 0.83
C LEU A 132 13.84 3.68 1.62
N ASN A 133 13.52 3.04 2.74
CA ASN A 133 12.41 3.47 3.59
C ASN A 133 12.61 4.89 4.15
N SER A 134 13.83 5.28 4.47
CA SER A 134 14.16 6.64 4.92
C SER A 134 14.00 7.67 3.80
N LEU A 135 14.41 7.34 2.58
CA LEU A 135 14.23 8.16 1.39
C LEU A 135 12.72 8.35 1.12
N LEU A 136 11.97 7.25 1.09
CA LEU A 136 10.53 7.27 0.85
C LEU A 136 9.77 8.05 1.94
N ALA A 137 10.21 7.97 3.20
CA ALA A 137 9.62 8.72 4.30
C ALA A 137 9.89 10.23 4.17
N ASN A 138 11.10 10.62 3.80
CA ASN A 138 11.49 12.02 3.65
C ASN A 138 10.80 12.69 2.46
N GLU A 139 10.76 12.02 1.31
CA GLU A 139 10.07 12.52 0.11
C GLU A 139 8.55 12.61 0.33
N ASN A 140 7.94 11.62 1.00
CA ASN A 140 6.54 11.68 1.36
C ASN A 140 6.20 12.81 2.35
N GLN A 141 7.13 13.22 3.22
CA GLN A 141 6.94 14.40 4.07
C GLN A 141 6.92 15.71 3.25
N VAL A 142 7.59 15.73 2.11
CA VAL A 142 7.57 16.89 1.19
C VAL A 142 6.34 16.86 0.30
N LEU A 143 5.90 15.69 -0.16
CA LEU A 143 4.80 15.51 -1.11
C LEU A 143 3.43 15.33 -0.46
N ALA A 144 3.36 14.73 0.71
CA ALA A 144 2.11 14.49 1.43
C ALA A 144 2.12 15.17 2.80
N LYS A 145 1.56 16.37 2.88
CA LYS A 145 1.10 16.85 4.19
C LYS A 145 0.11 15.81 4.72
N PRO A 146 0.28 15.32 5.96
CA PRO A 146 -0.64 14.34 6.52
C PRO A 146 -2.06 14.90 6.46
N THR A 147 -2.95 14.18 5.76
CA THR A 147 -4.36 14.54 5.69
C THR A 147 -5.07 13.83 6.83
N TYR A 148 -5.78 14.61 7.64
CA TYR A 148 -6.57 14.07 8.75
C TYR A 148 -8.04 14.14 8.37
N HIS A 149 -8.75 13.02 8.56
CA HIS A 149 -10.21 13.02 8.48
C HIS A 149 -10.78 13.67 9.73
N GLN A 150 -11.51 14.75 9.57
CA GLN A 150 -12.17 15.44 10.65
C GLN A 150 -13.67 15.57 10.36
N ILE A 151 -14.47 15.11 11.28
CA ILE A 151 -15.93 15.26 11.21
C ILE A 151 -16.31 16.53 11.98
N ILE A 152 -16.94 17.48 11.28
CA ILE A 152 -17.40 18.75 11.85
C ILE A 152 -18.93 18.70 11.92
N ILE A 153 -19.47 18.74 13.14
CA ILE A 153 -20.91 18.79 13.38
C ILE A 153 -21.33 20.23 13.63
N VAL A 154 -22.24 20.73 12.82
CA VAL A 154 -22.76 22.08 12.92
C VAL A 154 -23.95 22.12 13.86
N ARG A 155 -23.91 22.98 14.90
CA ARG A 155 -24.93 23.10 15.93
C ARG A 155 -26.01 24.14 15.64
N ASN A 156 -25.69 25.16 14.85
CA ASN A 156 -26.59 26.27 14.53
C ASN A 156 -26.20 26.99 13.21
N ASN A 157 -27.02 27.92 12.78
CA ASN A 157 -26.79 28.66 11.52
C ASN A 157 -25.49 29.45 11.48
N THR A 158 -24.99 29.96 12.62
CA THR A 158 -23.71 30.63 12.70
C THR A 158 -22.55 29.63 12.44
N GLY A 159 -22.65 28.45 13.04
CA GLY A 159 -21.71 27.35 12.77
C GLY A 159 -21.73 26.91 11.31
N LEU A 160 -22.91 26.90 10.66
CA LEU A 160 -23.04 26.56 9.24
C LEU A 160 -22.33 27.60 8.34
N LYS A 161 -22.50 28.88 8.62
CA LYS A 161 -21.76 29.94 7.91
C LYS A 161 -20.24 29.80 8.08
N ASN A 162 -19.80 29.50 9.29
CA ASN A 162 -18.38 29.31 9.58
C ASN A 162 -17.83 28.06 8.88
N LEU A 163 -18.61 26.98 8.78
CA LEU A 163 -18.22 25.78 8.01
C LEU A 163 -18.06 26.08 6.52
N TYR A 164 -19.01 26.76 5.92
CA TYR A 164 -18.89 27.19 4.52
C TYR A 164 -17.67 28.08 4.28
N ARG A 165 -17.41 29.02 5.20
CA ARG A 165 -16.21 29.86 5.11
C ARG A 165 -14.92 29.05 5.24
N LEU A 166 -14.87 28.10 6.17
CA LEU A 166 -13.72 27.20 6.35
C LEU A 166 -13.45 26.39 5.06
N ILE A 167 -14.49 25.80 4.46
CA ILE A 167 -14.39 25.04 3.22
C ILE A 167 -13.93 25.94 2.07
N SER A 168 -14.51 27.14 1.94
CA SER A 168 -14.13 28.09 0.90
C SER A 168 -12.68 28.56 1.06
N ASP A 169 -12.26 28.92 2.27
CA ASP A 169 -10.89 29.34 2.55
C ASP A 169 -9.89 28.20 2.32
N SER A 170 -10.25 26.97 2.70
CA SER A 170 -9.45 25.77 2.44
C SER A 170 -9.19 25.59 0.94
N ASN A 171 -10.22 25.64 0.11
CA ASN A 171 -10.10 25.43 -1.33
C ASN A 171 -9.47 26.63 -2.08
N LEU A 172 -9.76 27.86 -1.67
CA LEU A 172 -9.31 29.06 -2.40
C LEU A 172 -7.92 29.54 -1.96
N LYS A 173 -7.53 29.34 -0.70
CA LYS A 173 -6.28 29.88 -0.15
C LYS A 173 -5.21 28.84 0.10
N TYR A 174 -5.60 27.60 0.42
CA TYR A 174 -4.68 26.58 0.94
C TYR A 174 -4.58 25.33 0.07
N PHE A 175 -5.49 25.14 -0.87
CA PHE A 175 -5.37 24.07 -1.86
C PHE A 175 -4.52 24.59 -3.03
N LYS A 176 -3.30 24.08 -3.11
CA LYS A 176 -2.40 24.27 -4.26
C LYS A 176 -2.15 22.92 -4.89
#